data_9c53faa0c30aa584de5fa28502f5713a
#
_entry.id   9c53faa0c30aa584de5fa28502f5713a
#
_cell.length_a   1.000
_cell.length_b   1.000
_cell.length_c   1.000
_cell.angle_alpha   90.00
_cell.angle_beta   90.00
_cell.angle_gamma   90.00
#
_symmetry.space_group_name_H-M   'P 1'
#
loop_
_entity.id
_entity.type
_entity.pdbx_description
1 polymer ?
#
loop_
_entity_poly.entity_id
_entity_poly.type
_entity_poly.pdbx_seq_one_letter_code
_entity_poly.pdbx_strand_id
1 'polypeptide(L)'
;HMIYNAMAAAAVALQFGMSKEEIAAGISHVEAVAGRSHLVEAGDKVIIDDCYNANPVSMKAAIDLLATAPGRKVAILGDMFELGENEKAMHGEVGEYAAEKGIDLILCVGELSEAMYQEAVGSGGNAKYYETREALEEVLNEILQPGDTVLVKASHSMAFENLVKCIQVNQ
;
A
#
# COMPACT_ATOMS: atom_id res chain seq x y z
N HIS A 1 7.72 -10.16 -1.44
CA HIS A 1 8.73 -9.68 -0.46
C HIS A 1 8.63 -10.40 0.89
N MET A 2 7.46 -10.83 1.33
CA MET A 2 7.30 -11.60 2.59
C MET A 2 8.03 -12.93 2.58
N ILE A 3 8.20 -13.56 1.41
CA ILE A 3 8.96 -14.82 1.25
C ILE A 3 10.42 -14.64 1.70
N TYR A 4 11.05 -13.52 1.36
CA TYR A 4 12.44 -13.25 1.78
C TYR A 4 12.56 -13.10 3.29
N ASN A 5 11.57 -12.48 3.94
CA ASN A 5 11.52 -12.37 5.40
C ASN A 5 11.38 -13.74 6.06
N ALA A 6 10.50 -14.60 5.52
CA ALA A 6 10.35 -15.98 6.00
C ALA A 6 11.64 -16.80 5.79
N MET A 7 12.31 -16.65 4.65
CA MET A 7 13.60 -17.31 4.39
C MET A 7 14.69 -16.85 5.36
N ALA A 8 14.77 -15.55 5.66
CA ALA A 8 15.73 -15.02 6.63
C ALA A 8 15.44 -15.56 8.05
N ALA A 9 14.17 -15.57 8.47
CA ALA A 9 13.76 -16.15 9.75
C ALA A 9 14.10 -17.64 9.84
N ALA A 10 13.83 -18.40 8.77
CA ALA A 10 14.16 -19.82 8.69
C ALA A 10 15.67 -20.06 8.78
N ALA A 11 16.48 -19.26 8.09
CA ALA A 11 17.93 -19.38 8.14
C ALA A 11 18.49 -19.12 9.56
N VAL A 12 17.98 -18.13 10.26
CA VAL A 12 18.34 -17.85 11.66
C VAL A 12 17.90 -19.01 12.56
N ALA A 13 16.66 -19.48 12.45
CA ALA A 13 16.13 -20.57 13.26
C ALA A 13 16.94 -21.87 13.11
N LEU A 14 17.40 -22.20 11.89
CA LEU A 14 18.29 -23.33 11.64
C LEU A 14 19.62 -23.19 12.40
N GLN A 15 20.19 -21.99 12.53
CA GLN A 15 21.41 -21.77 13.30
C GLN A 15 21.20 -21.98 14.81
N PHE A 16 19.98 -21.78 15.31
CA PHE A 16 19.60 -22.08 16.68
C PHE A 16 19.17 -23.54 16.89
N GLY A 17 19.31 -24.39 15.87
CA GLY A 17 19.04 -25.84 15.96
C GLY A 17 17.58 -26.25 15.89
N MET A 18 16.69 -25.36 15.43
CA MET A 18 15.28 -25.71 15.19
C MET A 18 15.15 -26.69 14.03
N SER A 19 14.23 -27.64 14.15
CA SER A 19 13.89 -28.56 13.07
C SER A 19 13.11 -27.85 11.94
N LYS A 20 13.10 -28.45 10.76
CA LYS A 20 12.34 -27.93 9.61
C LYS A 20 10.84 -27.89 9.90
N GLU A 21 10.35 -28.85 10.66
CA GLU A 21 8.94 -28.98 11.07
C GLU A 21 8.56 -27.83 12.02
N GLU A 22 9.39 -27.52 13.00
CA GLU A 22 9.18 -26.38 13.92
C GLU A 22 9.22 -25.04 13.17
N ILE A 23 10.15 -24.88 12.23
CA ILE A 23 10.27 -23.67 11.40
C ILE A 23 9.03 -23.51 10.52
N ALA A 24 8.60 -24.58 9.85
CA ALA A 24 7.41 -24.55 9.00
C ALA A 24 6.15 -24.21 9.81
N ALA A 25 6.00 -24.82 10.99
CA ALA A 25 4.90 -24.50 11.90
C ALA A 25 4.94 -23.04 12.35
N GLY A 26 6.10 -22.52 12.74
CA GLY A 26 6.27 -21.12 13.13
C GLY A 26 5.89 -20.14 12.01
N ILE A 27 6.35 -20.38 10.78
CA ILE A 27 6.03 -19.53 9.62
C ILE A 27 4.54 -19.58 9.30
N SER A 28 3.89 -20.74 9.39
CA SER A 28 2.45 -20.88 9.10
C SER A 28 1.53 -20.23 10.14
N HIS A 29 2.03 -19.95 11.34
CA HIS A 29 1.29 -19.29 12.43
C HIS A 29 1.61 -17.79 12.58
N VAL A 30 2.32 -17.20 11.60
CA VAL A 30 2.57 -15.76 11.63
C VAL A 30 1.25 -15.02 11.46
N GLU A 31 0.88 -14.27 12.47
CA GLU A 31 -0.26 -13.36 12.39
C GLU A 31 0.10 -12.10 11.58
N ALA A 32 -0.85 -11.64 10.77
CA ALA A 32 -0.68 -10.40 10.04
C ALA A 32 -0.57 -9.21 11.01
N VAL A 33 0.45 -8.40 10.83
CA VAL A 33 0.64 -7.17 11.63
C VAL A 33 -0.11 -6.04 10.93
N ALA A 34 -0.94 -5.30 11.67
CA ALA A 34 -1.63 -4.12 11.16
C ALA A 34 -0.65 -3.16 10.47
N GLY A 35 -1.05 -2.60 9.32
CA GLY A 35 -0.22 -1.72 8.52
C GLY A 35 0.87 -2.42 7.69
N ARG A 36 0.91 -3.76 7.64
CA ARG A 36 1.88 -4.54 6.86
C ARG A 36 1.20 -5.56 5.96
N SER A 37 0.70 -5.10 4.82
CA SER A 37 -0.06 -5.90 3.84
C SER A 37 -1.19 -6.70 4.49
N HIS A 38 -1.83 -6.12 5.52
CA HIS A 38 -2.91 -6.72 6.26
C HIS A 38 -4.22 -6.57 5.48
N LEU A 39 -4.89 -7.68 5.21
CA LEU A 39 -6.20 -7.67 4.54
C LEU A 39 -7.29 -7.41 5.57
N VAL A 40 -8.09 -6.37 5.33
CA VAL A 40 -9.19 -5.96 6.20
C VAL A 40 -10.48 -5.93 5.38
N GLU A 41 -11.47 -6.69 5.81
CA GLU A 41 -12.81 -6.61 5.24
C GLU A 41 -13.51 -5.35 5.77
N ALA A 42 -14.06 -4.55 4.86
CA ALA A 42 -14.78 -3.33 5.16
C ALA A 42 -16.10 -3.29 4.38
N GLY A 43 -17.11 -3.96 4.93
CA GLY A 43 -18.42 -4.14 4.30
C GLY A 43 -18.30 -4.90 2.98
N ASP A 44 -18.57 -4.22 1.89
CA ASP A 44 -18.47 -4.74 0.52
C ASP A 44 -17.10 -4.49 -0.15
N LYS A 45 -16.14 -3.97 0.60
CA LYS A 45 -14.79 -3.63 0.12
C LYS A 45 -13.73 -4.45 0.84
N VAL A 46 -12.56 -4.58 0.21
CA VAL A 46 -11.37 -5.17 0.81
C VAL A 46 -10.28 -4.11 0.87
N ILE A 47 -9.69 -3.91 2.03
CA ILE A 47 -8.56 -3.00 2.23
C ILE A 47 -7.27 -3.82 2.34
N ILE A 48 -6.26 -3.45 1.58
CA ILE A 48 -4.87 -3.86 1.79
C ILE A 48 -4.22 -2.76 2.64
N ASP A 49 -4.24 -2.95 3.97
CA ASP A 49 -3.61 -2.03 4.91
C ASP A 49 -2.09 -2.27 4.92
N ASP A 50 -1.34 -1.37 4.30
CA ASP A 50 0.12 -1.38 4.23
C ASP A 50 0.72 -0.01 4.63
N CYS A 51 0.06 0.67 5.59
CA CYS A 51 0.33 2.06 5.97
C CYS A 51 1.41 2.22 7.06
N TYR A 52 2.13 1.15 7.44
CA TYR A 52 3.17 1.25 8.46
C TYR A 52 4.37 2.10 8.00
N ASN A 53 4.84 1.92 6.77
CA ASN A 53 5.90 2.73 6.16
C ASN A 53 5.92 2.56 4.64
N ALA A 54 6.59 3.49 3.94
CA ALA A 54 6.70 3.47 2.49
C ALA A 54 8.12 3.81 2.00
N ASN A 55 8.52 3.12 0.95
CA ASN A 55 9.67 3.42 0.11
C ASN A 55 9.38 2.90 -1.32
N PRO A 56 10.13 3.32 -2.36
CA PRO A 56 9.81 2.97 -3.74
C PRO A 56 9.67 1.46 -4.01
N VAL A 57 10.53 0.65 -3.39
CA VAL A 57 10.51 -0.82 -3.56
C VAL A 57 9.25 -1.42 -2.94
N SER A 58 8.91 -1.01 -1.71
CA SER A 58 7.72 -1.51 -1.02
C SER A 58 6.42 -1.00 -1.63
N MET A 59 6.42 0.22 -2.20
CA MET A 59 5.28 0.77 -2.95
C MET A 59 5.00 -0.08 -4.19
N LYS A 60 6.03 -0.32 -5.03
CA LYS A 60 5.90 -1.14 -6.23
C LYS A 60 5.44 -2.57 -5.90
N ALA A 61 5.95 -3.18 -4.83
CA ALA A 61 5.51 -4.50 -4.38
C ALA A 61 4.04 -4.53 -3.91
N ALA A 62 3.58 -3.48 -3.22
CA ALA A 62 2.18 -3.36 -2.80
C ALA A 62 1.23 -3.13 -4.00
N ILE A 63 1.67 -2.33 -4.99
CA ILE A 63 0.95 -2.14 -6.26
C ILE A 63 0.84 -3.46 -7.02
N ASP A 64 1.92 -4.26 -7.09
CA ASP A 64 1.88 -5.60 -7.69
C ASP A 64 0.85 -6.52 -7.00
N LEU A 65 0.78 -6.48 -5.68
CA LEU A 65 -0.23 -7.23 -4.93
C LEU A 65 -1.64 -6.75 -5.29
N LEU A 66 -1.90 -5.43 -5.27
CA LEU A 66 -3.18 -4.85 -5.66
C LEU A 66 -3.56 -5.23 -7.11
N ALA A 67 -2.60 -5.24 -8.03
CA ALA A 67 -2.85 -5.58 -9.44
C ALA A 67 -3.39 -7.01 -9.63
N THR A 68 -3.11 -7.92 -8.68
CA THR A 68 -3.65 -9.30 -8.71
C THR A 68 -5.04 -9.43 -8.08
N ALA A 69 -5.54 -8.38 -7.42
CA ALA A 69 -6.81 -8.42 -6.71
C ALA A 69 -8.00 -8.44 -7.68
N PRO A 70 -9.13 -9.05 -7.28
CA PRO A 70 -10.37 -8.97 -8.03
C PRO A 70 -11.03 -7.59 -7.90
N GLY A 71 -11.97 -7.30 -8.78
CA GLY A 71 -12.77 -6.08 -8.74
C GLY A 71 -12.02 -4.84 -9.22
N ARG A 72 -12.57 -3.66 -8.89
CA ARG A 72 -11.95 -2.37 -9.17
C ARG A 72 -10.83 -2.12 -8.16
N LYS A 73 -9.66 -1.76 -8.67
CA LYS A 73 -8.43 -1.57 -7.92
C LYS A 73 -8.21 -0.08 -7.64
N VAL A 74 -8.20 0.30 -6.38
CA VAL A 74 -7.97 1.68 -5.95
C VAL A 74 -6.69 1.72 -5.13
N ALA A 75 -5.73 2.55 -5.52
CA ALA A 75 -4.50 2.78 -4.76
C ALA A 75 -4.53 4.15 -4.09
N ILE A 76 -4.47 4.21 -2.77
CA ILE A 76 -4.30 5.43 -1.98
C ILE A 76 -2.84 5.47 -1.54
N LEU A 77 -2.05 6.30 -2.19
CA LEU A 77 -0.61 6.37 -2.05
C LEU A 77 -0.19 7.74 -1.51
N GLY A 78 0.55 7.76 -0.42
CA GLY A 78 1.04 8.99 0.19
C GLY A 78 2.54 9.16 0.08
N ASP A 79 3.05 10.23 0.70
CA ASP A 79 4.47 10.57 0.65
C ASP A 79 5.37 9.49 1.25
N MET A 80 6.51 9.34 0.62
CA MET A 80 7.64 8.54 1.08
C MET A 80 8.73 9.48 1.60
N PHE A 81 9.02 9.41 2.88
CA PHE A 81 10.06 10.26 3.49
C PHE A 81 11.42 9.57 3.55
N GLU A 82 12.45 10.34 3.88
CA GLU A 82 13.83 9.87 4.04
C GLU A 82 14.47 9.31 2.76
N LEU A 83 14.04 9.77 1.58
CA LEU A 83 14.58 9.34 0.29
C LEU A 83 15.76 10.18 -0.22
N GLY A 84 16.04 11.34 0.40
CA GLY A 84 17.11 12.24 0.01
C GLY A 84 16.79 13.08 -1.24
N GLU A 85 17.82 13.53 -1.94
CA GLU A 85 17.70 14.55 -3.01
C GLU A 85 16.80 14.15 -4.19
N ASN A 86 16.60 12.85 -4.44
CA ASN A 86 15.83 12.35 -5.57
C ASN A 86 14.37 12.00 -5.20
N GLU A 87 13.88 12.45 -4.05
CA GLU A 87 12.56 12.06 -3.54
C GLU A 87 11.41 12.29 -4.54
N LYS A 88 11.37 13.43 -5.22
CA LYS A 88 10.33 13.75 -6.22
C LYS A 88 10.37 12.80 -7.42
N ALA A 89 11.55 12.50 -7.94
CA ALA A 89 11.70 11.55 -9.04
C ALA A 89 11.24 10.14 -8.64
N MET A 90 11.59 9.71 -7.41
CA MET A 90 11.16 8.41 -6.88
C MET A 90 9.64 8.33 -6.67
N HIS A 91 8.99 9.44 -6.29
CA HIS A 91 7.51 9.49 -6.23
C HIS A 91 6.92 9.38 -7.63
N GLY A 92 7.46 10.10 -8.61
CA GLY A 92 7.05 10.01 -10.01
C GLY A 92 7.11 8.60 -10.55
N GLU A 93 8.24 7.90 -10.34
CA GLU A 93 8.41 6.50 -10.75
C GLU A 93 7.33 5.55 -10.16
N VAL A 94 6.85 5.80 -8.96
CA VAL A 94 5.78 5.01 -8.35
C VAL A 94 4.44 5.30 -9.03
N GLY A 95 4.17 6.56 -9.38
CA GLY A 95 2.96 6.96 -10.11
C GLY A 95 2.88 6.35 -11.50
N GLU A 96 3.97 6.47 -12.28
CA GLU A 96 4.13 5.82 -13.57
C GLU A 96 3.89 4.30 -13.46
N TYR A 97 4.55 3.64 -12.50
CA TYR A 97 4.41 2.21 -12.26
C TYR A 97 2.97 1.79 -11.94
N ALA A 98 2.25 2.56 -11.12
CA ALA A 98 0.85 2.28 -10.81
C ALA A 98 -0.05 2.37 -12.06
N ALA A 99 0.19 3.35 -12.92
CA ALA A 99 -0.51 3.50 -14.19
C ALA A 99 -0.20 2.31 -15.15
N GLU A 100 1.06 1.94 -15.30
CA GLU A 100 1.50 0.78 -16.13
C GLU A 100 0.89 -0.55 -15.65
N LYS A 101 0.69 -0.72 -14.34
CA LYS A 101 0.02 -1.90 -13.76
C LYS A 101 -1.50 -1.92 -13.94
N GLY A 102 -2.06 -0.89 -14.54
CA GLY A 102 -3.50 -0.80 -14.83
C GLY A 102 -4.35 -0.68 -13.57
N ILE A 103 -3.88 0.08 -12.58
CA ILE A 103 -4.68 0.42 -11.39
C ILE A 103 -5.82 1.35 -11.83
N ASP A 104 -7.08 0.97 -11.50
CA ASP A 104 -8.28 1.64 -12.01
C ASP A 104 -8.43 3.08 -11.49
N LEU A 105 -7.94 3.36 -10.27
CA LEU A 105 -7.90 4.70 -9.68
C LEU A 105 -6.71 4.85 -8.75
N ILE A 106 -5.93 5.91 -8.92
CA ILE A 106 -4.77 6.25 -8.11
C ILE A 106 -5.06 7.55 -7.38
N LEU A 107 -5.09 7.53 -6.04
CA LEU A 107 -5.29 8.70 -5.18
C LEU A 107 -3.94 9.05 -4.54
N CYS A 108 -3.32 10.12 -5.02
CA CYS A 108 -2.02 10.59 -4.56
C CYS A 108 -2.23 11.65 -3.48
N VAL A 109 -1.60 11.49 -2.31
CA VAL A 109 -1.84 12.34 -1.13
C VAL A 109 -0.54 12.82 -0.52
N GLY A 110 -0.39 14.12 -0.39
CA GLY A 110 0.79 14.77 0.19
C GLY A 110 1.59 15.60 -0.81
N GLU A 111 2.45 16.46 -0.31
CA GLU A 111 3.21 17.42 -1.12
C GLU A 111 4.12 16.74 -2.16
N LEU A 112 4.84 15.70 -1.75
CA LEU A 112 5.76 14.97 -2.65
C LEU A 112 4.99 14.08 -3.63
N SER A 113 3.79 13.64 -3.26
CA SER A 113 2.90 12.81 -4.07
C SER A 113 2.26 13.57 -5.25
N GLU A 114 2.44 14.90 -5.34
CA GLU A 114 2.12 15.65 -6.55
C GLU A 114 2.91 15.14 -7.75
N ALA A 115 4.21 14.83 -7.57
CA ALA A 115 5.03 14.24 -8.63
C ALA A 115 4.51 12.84 -9.03
N MET A 116 4.05 12.04 -8.07
CA MET A 116 3.43 10.74 -8.32
C MET A 116 2.17 10.89 -9.19
N TYR A 117 1.31 11.87 -8.86
CA TYR A 117 0.12 12.18 -9.64
C TYR A 117 0.45 12.60 -11.07
N GLN A 118 1.43 13.50 -11.25
CA GLN A 118 1.81 14.02 -12.58
C GLN A 118 2.29 12.89 -13.50
N GLU A 119 3.17 12.02 -13.01
CA GLU A 119 3.67 10.89 -13.81
C GLU A 119 2.61 9.81 -14.03
N ALA A 120 1.73 9.55 -13.06
CA ALA A 120 0.61 8.64 -13.25
C ALA A 120 -0.31 9.10 -14.38
N VAL A 121 -0.67 10.39 -14.41
CA VAL A 121 -1.48 10.98 -15.49
C VAL A 121 -0.71 11.00 -16.80
N GLY A 122 0.58 11.37 -16.78
CA GLY A 122 1.45 11.38 -17.96
C GLY A 122 1.55 10.00 -18.64
N SER A 123 1.47 8.94 -17.85
CA SER A 123 1.47 7.53 -18.31
C SER A 123 0.06 6.99 -18.64
N GLY A 124 -0.96 7.84 -18.69
CA GLY A 124 -2.32 7.49 -19.05
C GLY A 124 -3.16 6.88 -17.92
N GLY A 125 -2.69 6.92 -16.69
CA GLY A 125 -3.41 6.45 -15.51
C GLY A 125 -4.54 7.40 -15.10
N ASN A 126 -5.59 6.85 -14.50
CA ASN A 126 -6.66 7.61 -13.88
C ASN A 126 -6.26 7.98 -12.46
N ALA A 127 -5.72 9.17 -12.28
CA ALA A 127 -5.22 9.62 -10.98
C ALA A 127 -5.91 10.90 -10.50
N LYS A 128 -5.93 11.10 -9.19
CA LYS A 128 -6.35 12.34 -8.51
C LYS A 128 -5.33 12.70 -7.45
N TYR A 129 -5.18 13.98 -7.19
CA TYR A 129 -4.25 14.52 -6.20
C TYR A 129 -5.00 15.23 -5.07
N TYR A 130 -4.51 15.03 -3.87
CA TYR A 130 -4.98 15.69 -2.64
C TYR A 130 -3.76 16.18 -1.86
N GLU A 131 -3.74 17.45 -1.51
CA GLU A 131 -2.63 18.06 -0.77
C GLU A 131 -2.48 17.44 0.63
N THR A 132 -3.61 17.11 1.27
CA THR A 132 -3.62 16.54 2.63
C THR A 132 -4.51 15.29 2.70
N ARG A 133 -4.23 14.47 3.71
CA ARG A 133 -5.05 13.30 4.04
C ARG A 133 -6.50 13.70 4.34
N GLU A 134 -6.68 14.78 5.11
CA GLU A 134 -7.98 15.30 5.51
C GLU A 134 -8.83 15.68 4.29
N ALA A 135 -8.22 16.31 3.27
CA ALA A 135 -8.91 16.65 2.04
C ALA A 135 -9.42 15.40 1.29
N LEU A 136 -8.69 14.29 1.34
CA LEU A 136 -9.16 13.02 0.80
C LEU A 136 -10.27 12.41 1.68
N GLU A 137 -10.13 12.45 3.02
CA GLU A 137 -11.11 11.87 3.96
C GLU A 137 -12.52 12.45 3.73
N GLU A 138 -12.64 13.76 3.44
CA GLU A 138 -13.92 14.42 3.20
C GLU A 138 -14.70 13.83 2.01
N VAL A 139 -14.01 13.34 0.98
CA VAL A 139 -14.63 12.87 -0.26
C VAL A 139 -14.46 11.37 -0.52
N LEU A 140 -13.74 10.67 0.34
CA LEU A 140 -13.34 9.27 0.14
C LEU A 140 -14.54 8.34 -0.07
N ASN A 141 -15.61 8.55 0.70
CA ASN A 141 -16.83 7.74 0.61
C ASN A 141 -17.62 7.94 -0.69
N GLU A 142 -17.48 9.11 -1.32
CA GLU A 142 -18.09 9.39 -2.63
C GLU A 142 -17.29 8.77 -3.78
N ILE A 143 -16.00 8.52 -3.55
CA ILE A 143 -15.06 7.99 -4.55
C ILE A 143 -15.09 6.47 -4.59
N LEU A 144 -15.10 5.84 -3.40
CA LEU A 144 -15.08 4.39 -3.28
C LEU A 144 -16.42 3.78 -3.64
N GLN A 145 -16.38 2.60 -4.24
CA GLN A 145 -17.54 1.87 -4.74
C GLN A 145 -17.63 0.48 -4.11
N PRO A 146 -18.83 -0.12 -4.06
CA PRO A 146 -18.99 -1.52 -3.72
C PRO A 146 -18.11 -2.42 -4.58
N GLY A 147 -17.44 -3.38 -3.95
CA GLY A 147 -16.53 -4.31 -4.61
C GLY A 147 -15.11 -3.80 -4.87
N ASP A 148 -14.76 -2.59 -4.40
CA ASP A 148 -13.40 -2.08 -4.52
C ASP A 148 -12.41 -2.90 -3.67
N THR A 149 -11.24 -3.16 -4.24
CA THR A 149 -10.04 -3.50 -3.46
C THR A 149 -9.17 -2.26 -3.35
N VAL A 150 -8.92 -1.82 -2.12
CA VAL A 150 -8.26 -0.54 -1.81
C VAL A 150 -6.92 -0.79 -1.14
N LEU A 151 -5.82 -0.41 -1.79
CA LEU A 151 -4.50 -0.35 -1.16
C LEU A 151 -4.35 0.99 -0.44
N VAL A 152 -3.92 0.97 0.82
CA VAL A 152 -3.59 2.18 1.60
C VAL A 152 -2.14 2.11 2.04
N LYS A 153 -1.29 3.02 1.51
CA LYS A 153 0.15 3.00 1.78
C LYS A 153 0.80 4.37 1.76
N ALA A 154 1.54 4.68 2.84
CA ALA A 154 2.34 5.91 2.98
C ALA A 154 3.44 5.72 4.03
N SER A 155 4.32 6.71 4.17
CA SER A 155 5.21 6.79 5.34
C SER A 155 4.41 6.94 6.64
N HIS A 156 4.94 6.41 7.73
CA HIS A 156 4.25 6.32 9.03
C HIS A 156 3.69 7.65 9.53
N SER A 157 4.45 8.73 9.39
CA SER A 157 4.03 10.06 9.83
C SER A 157 2.85 10.66 9.08
N MET A 158 2.43 10.08 7.95
CA MET A 158 1.21 10.46 7.22
C MET A 158 -0.08 10.00 7.93
N ALA A 159 0.03 9.14 8.92
CA ALA A 159 -1.10 8.60 9.72
C ALA A 159 -2.25 8.02 8.88
N PHE A 160 -1.89 7.24 7.83
CA PHE A 160 -2.86 6.65 6.89
C PHE A 160 -3.74 5.56 7.51
N GLU A 161 -3.42 5.09 8.71
CA GLU A 161 -4.32 4.26 9.51
C GLU A 161 -5.67 4.94 9.79
N ASN A 162 -5.74 6.27 9.70
CA ASN A 162 -7.01 7.01 9.83
C ASN A 162 -7.87 6.84 8.57
N LEU A 163 -7.28 6.79 7.37
CA LEU A 163 -8.01 6.45 6.13
C LEU A 163 -8.58 5.03 6.19
N VAL A 164 -7.80 4.07 6.69
CA VAL A 164 -8.27 2.70 6.89
C VAL A 164 -9.50 2.68 7.81
N LYS A 165 -9.45 3.39 8.95
CA LYS A 165 -10.58 3.53 9.87
C LYS A 165 -11.78 4.24 9.22
N CYS A 166 -11.54 5.31 8.45
CA CYS A 166 -12.58 6.04 7.73
C CYS A 166 -13.37 5.11 6.79
N ILE A 167 -12.67 4.25 6.03
CA ILE A 167 -13.32 3.28 5.12
C ILE A 167 -14.12 2.24 5.91
N GLN A 168 -13.64 1.81 7.11
CA GLN A 168 -14.31 0.80 7.93
C GLN A 168 -15.59 1.32 8.62
N VAL A 169 -15.62 2.58 9.03
CA VAL A 169 -16.73 3.15 9.83
C VAL A 169 -17.94 3.52 8.96
N ASN A 170 -17.73 3.81 7.70
CA ASN A 170 -18.78 4.26 6.78
C ASN A 170 -19.38 3.10 5.93
N GLN A 171 -19.75 2.05 6.64
CA GLN A 171 -20.42 0.85 6.10
C GLN A 171 -21.94 0.95 6.15
#